data_74125e72f57055c40f5a93f6098d79a0
#
_entry.id   74125e72f57055c40f5a93f6098d79a0
#
_cell.length_a   1.000
_cell.length_b   1.000
_cell.length_c   1.000
_cell.angle_alpha   90.00
_cell.angle_beta   90.00
_cell.angle_gamma   90.00
#
_symmetry.space_group_name_H-M   'P 1'
#
loop_
_entity.id
_entity.type
_entity.pdbx_description
1 polymer ?
#
loop_
_entity_poly.entity_id
_entity_poly.type
_entity_poly.pdbx_seq_one_letter_code
_entity_poly.pdbx_strand_id
1 'polypeptide(L)'
;MKARRQRASWKSFYRGCRFMLSLLMICAGCTACSGIKNKAKVIANRVTLQPSPVNLNVGIDANANKNSPIALDIVLIKDKNFWKTAPAMTAKDWFAQRSDLQRRYGKKLQVRSWEWVPGQPVAPLSVKVPRWLSGAMVFANYPSPGTHSVPLPLGGKVSISLQQNDFTMEAGK
;
A
#
# COMPACT_ATOMS: atom_id res chain seq x y z
N MET A 1 -45.08 -11.48 -51.43
CA MET A 1 -44.94 -10.07 -51.80
C MET A 1 -43.50 -9.65 -51.61
N LYS A 2 -42.87 -9.18 -52.68
CA LYS A 2 -41.42 -8.90 -52.85
C LYS A 2 -41.07 -7.57 -52.23
N ALA A 3 -40.09 -7.51 -51.33
CA ALA A 3 -39.44 -6.25 -50.93
C ALA A 3 -38.04 -6.17 -51.55
N ARG A 4 -37.87 -5.20 -52.41
CA ARG A 4 -36.65 -4.90 -53.17
C ARG A 4 -35.57 -4.33 -52.30
N ARG A 5 -34.34 -4.88 -52.43
CA ARG A 5 -33.07 -4.28 -52.01
C ARG A 5 -32.78 -3.03 -52.84
N GLN A 6 -32.50 -1.93 -52.21
CA GLN A 6 -31.79 -0.82 -52.84
C GLN A 6 -30.36 -0.77 -52.30
N ARG A 7 -29.40 -1.10 -53.18
CA ARG A 7 -27.98 -0.84 -52.97
C ARG A 7 -27.69 0.54 -53.52
N ALA A 8 -27.41 1.49 -52.66
CA ALA A 8 -26.87 2.77 -53.09
C ALA A 8 -25.34 2.67 -53.26
N SER A 9 -24.92 3.03 -54.46
CA SER A 9 -23.58 3.04 -55.02
C SER A 9 -22.70 4.11 -54.37
N TRP A 10 -21.65 3.72 -53.72
CA TRP A 10 -20.63 4.61 -53.14
C TRP A 10 -19.39 4.69 -54.05
N LYS A 11 -19.58 5.12 -55.28
CA LYS A 11 -18.48 5.38 -56.24
C LYS A 11 -18.68 6.75 -56.90
N SER A 12 -18.40 7.82 -56.20
CA SER A 12 -18.16 9.11 -56.88
C SER A 12 -17.74 10.21 -55.88
N PHE A 13 -16.55 10.07 -55.26
CA PHE A 13 -15.97 11.23 -54.58
C PHE A 13 -14.42 11.24 -54.58
N TYR A 14 -13.81 10.55 -55.51
CA TYR A 14 -12.35 10.67 -55.70
C TYR A 14 -12.02 11.26 -57.08
N ARG A 15 -12.43 12.49 -57.32
CA ARG A 15 -11.89 13.30 -58.43
C ARG A 15 -11.88 14.77 -58.02
N GLY A 16 -10.71 15.27 -57.61
CA GLY A 16 -10.52 16.70 -57.47
C GLY A 16 -9.71 17.10 -56.27
N CYS A 17 -8.45 16.78 -56.21
CA CYS A 17 -7.41 17.67 -55.68
C CYS A 17 -6.01 17.09 -55.92
N ARG A 18 -5.67 16.98 -57.23
CA ARG A 18 -4.27 16.99 -57.67
C ARG A 18 -4.03 18.41 -58.19
N PHE A 19 -3.49 19.29 -57.38
CA PHE A 19 -2.72 20.47 -57.74
C PHE A 19 -2.50 21.27 -56.46
N MET A 20 -1.40 21.06 -55.82
CA MET A 20 -0.50 22.07 -55.31
C MET A 20 0.70 21.37 -54.67
N LEU A 21 1.56 20.92 -55.57
CA LEU A 21 2.97 20.77 -55.29
C LEU A 21 3.57 22.17 -55.47
N SER A 22 4.28 22.61 -54.49
CA SER A 22 5.37 23.56 -54.60
C SER A 22 5.31 24.66 -53.55
N LEU A 23 6.38 24.80 -52.91
CA LEU A 23 6.96 25.91 -52.15
C LEU A 23 6.87 25.70 -50.62
N LEU A 24 7.86 25.53 -49.94
CA LEU A 24 9.13 26.11 -49.66
C LEU A 24 9.79 25.34 -48.50
N MET A 25 10.96 24.84 -48.76
CA MET A 25 12.02 24.73 -47.76
C MET A 25 12.17 26.00 -46.94
N ILE A 26 12.72 25.82 -45.79
CA ILE A 26 13.39 26.72 -44.84
C ILE A 26 12.62 26.83 -43.53
N CYS A 27 13.06 26.08 -42.56
CA CYS A 27 13.49 26.57 -41.26
C CYS A 27 14.28 25.49 -40.53
N ALA A 28 15.58 25.57 -40.71
CA ALA A 28 16.53 24.96 -39.76
C ALA A 28 16.40 25.67 -38.42
N GLY A 29 16.42 24.90 -37.33
CA GLY A 29 16.75 25.43 -36.02
C GLY A 29 15.62 25.47 -35.02
N CYS A 30 15.30 24.34 -34.42
CA CYS A 30 14.77 24.33 -33.04
C CYS A 30 15.42 23.16 -32.26
N THR A 31 16.65 23.38 -31.87
CA THR A 31 17.28 22.68 -30.75
C THR A 31 16.62 23.13 -29.44
N ALA A 32 15.45 22.60 -29.11
CA ALA A 32 14.82 22.83 -27.82
C ALA A 32 13.85 21.68 -27.47
N CYS A 33 14.35 20.46 -27.44
CA CYS A 33 13.58 19.31 -26.94
C CYS A 33 14.28 18.53 -25.83
N SER A 34 15.16 19.17 -25.03
CA SER A 34 15.74 18.52 -23.84
C SER A 34 14.92 18.73 -22.55
N GLY A 35 13.92 19.65 -22.57
CA GLY A 35 13.13 19.96 -21.37
C GLY A 35 11.91 19.06 -21.12
N ILE A 36 11.44 18.32 -22.14
CA ILE A 36 10.19 17.55 -22.02
C ILE A 36 10.40 16.19 -21.33
N LYS A 37 11.59 15.60 -21.47
CA LYS A 37 11.89 14.29 -20.85
C LYS A 37 11.93 14.37 -19.31
N ASN A 38 12.33 15.49 -18.74
CA ASN A 38 12.40 15.66 -17.29
C ASN A 38 11.03 15.92 -16.64
N LYS A 39 10.11 16.58 -17.35
CA LYS A 39 8.75 16.80 -16.86
C LYS A 39 7.91 15.53 -16.89
N ALA A 40 8.11 14.66 -17.89
CA ALA A 40 7.44 13.36 -17.94
C ALA A 40 7.88 12.44 -16.80
N LYS A 41 9.15 12.46 -16.39
CA LYS A 41 9.67 11.66 -15.27
C LYS A 41 9.12 12.13 -13.92
N VAL A 42 8.95 13.45 -13.74
CA VAL A 42 8.36 14.01 -12.52
C VAL A 42 6.85 13.72 -12.43
N ILE A 43 6.15 13.70 -13.57
CA ILE A 43 4.72 13.36 -13.63
C ILE A 43 4.54 11.84 -13.40
N ALA A 44 5.38 10.99 -13.97
CA ALA A 44 5.34 9.54 -13.74
C ALA A 44 5.57 9.18 -12.26
N ASN A 45 6.47 9.89 -11.54
CA ASN A 45 6.67 9.70 -10.11
C ASN A 45 5.49 10.19 -9.24
N ARG A 46 4.64 11.09 -9.75
CA ARG A 46 3.43 11.55 -9.05
C ARG A 46 2.20 10.66 -9.28
N VAL A 47 2.22 9.80 -10.28
CA VAL A 47 1.07 8.95 -10.66
C VAL A 47 1.14 7.54 -10.06
N THR A 48 2.25 7.11 -9.50
CA THR A 48 2.27 5.89 -8.69
C THR A 48 1.69 6.18 -7.31
N LEU A 49 0.38 6.26 -7.22
CA LEU A 49 -0.43 6.28 -5.98
C LEU A 49 -0.33 4.95 -5.21
N GLN A 50 0.82 4.28 -5.25
CA GLN A 50 1.11 3.15 -4.39
C GLN A 50 1.59 3.73 -3.06
N PRO A 51 0.90 3.48 -1.94
CA PRO A 51 1.45 3.84 -0.65
C PRO A 51 2.80 3.13 -0.47
N SER A 52 3.78 3.85 0.07
CA SER A 52 5.10 3.29 0.35
C SER A 52 4.97 2.12 1.33
N PRO A 53 5.76 1.07 1.18
CA PRO A 53 5.77 -0.01 2.17
C PRO A 53 6.24 0.55 3.52
N VAL A 54 5.78 -0.05 4.59
CA VAL A 54 6.35 0.17 5.94
C VAL A 54 7.51 -0.79 6.11
N ASN A 55 8.70 -0.24 6.35
CA ASN A 55 9.89 -1.01 6.63
C ASN A 55 10.07 -1.12 8.15
N LEU A 56 10.09 -2.33 8.67
CA LEU A 56 10.14 -2.60 10.10
C LEU A 56 11.52 -3.12 10.49
N ASN A 57 12.11 -2.52 11.53
CA ASN A 57 13.23 -3.06 12.26
C ASN A 57 12.69 -3.57 13.61
N VAL A 58 12.82 -4.86 13.87
CA VAL A 58 12.35 -5.46 15.12
C VAL A 58 13.55 -5.88 15.94
N GLY A 59 13.70 -5.28 17.11
CA GLY A 59 14.62 -5.70 18.17
C GLY A 59 13.87 -6.52 19.22
N ILE A 60 14.49 -7.58 19.72
CA ILE A 60 13.92 -8.46 20.73
C ILE A 60 14.92 -8.61 21.86
N ASP A 61 14.58 -8.11 23.03
CA ASP A 61 15.43 -8.25 24.22
C ASP A 61 15.59 -9.72 24.62
N ALA A 62 16.72 -10.05 25.22
CA ALA A 62 17.00 -11.41 25.70
C ALA A 62 15.99 -11.89 26.75
N ASN A 63 15.39 -10.97 27.51
CA ASN A 63 14.37 -11.23 28.52
C ASN A 63 12.95 -10.82 28.08
N ALA A 64 12.74 -10.60 26.80
CA ALA A 64 11.47 -10.19 26.26
C ALA A 64 10.35 -11.18 26.68
N ASN A 65 9.15 -10.63 26.96
CA ASN A 65 7.99 -11.40 27.38
C ASN A 65 8.30 -12.40 28.52
N LYS A 66 9.16 -12.00 29.47
CA LYS A 66 9.60 -12.88 30.58
C LYS A 66 10.17 -14.23 30.10
N ASN A 67 11.03 -14.18 29.07
CA ASN A 67 11.63 -15.34 28.40
C ASN A 67 10.63 -16.28 27.69
N SER A 68 9.46 -15.77 27.32
CA SER A 68 8.45 -16.53 26.57
C SER A 68 8.32 -16.05 25.12
N PRO A 69 7.91 -16.88 24.17
CA PRO A 69 7.65 -16.44 22.80
C PRO A 69 6.64 -15.30 22.74
N ILE A 70 6.81 -14.41 21.75
CA ILE A 70 5.92 -13.27 21.54
C ILE A 70 5.27 -13.37 20.17
N ALA A 71 3.94 -13.46 20.16
CA ALA A 71 3.15 -13.30 18.95
C ALA A 71 2.90 -11.80 18.69
N LEU A 72 3.18 -11.34 17.48
CA LEU A 72 2.94 -9.98 17.03
C LEU A 72 2.13 -10.00 15.74
N ASP A 73 1.02 -9.28 15.75
CA ASP A 73 0.16 -9.08 14.59
C ASP A 73 0.20 -7.63 14.12
N ILE A 74 0.42 -7.44 12.81
CA ILE A 74 0.14 -6.18 12.13
C ILE A 74 -1.17 -6.33 11.39
N VAL A 75 -2.11 -5.47 11.74
CA VAL A 75 -3.49 -5.51 11.24
C VAL A 75 -3.74 -4.32 10.33
N LEU A 76 -3.89 -4.59 9.03
CA LEU A 76 -4.15 -3.58 8.00
C LEU A 76 -5.67 -3.48 7.81
N ILE A 77 -6.25 -2.32 8.13
CA ILE A 77 -7.70 -2.12 8.26
C ILE A 77 -8.20 -1.22 7.13
N LYS A 78 -9.07 -1.76 6.27
CA LYS A 78 -9.76 -1.01 5.20
C LYS A 78 -11.14 -0.54 5.61
N ASP A 79 -11.76 -1.22 6.59
CA ASP A 79 -13.10 -0.87 7.07
C ASP A 79 -13.03 0.35 7.98
N LYS A 80 -13.72 1.43 7.59
CA LYS A 80 -13.72 2.70 8.32
C LYS A 80 -14.38 2.60 9.70
N ASN A 81 -15.39 1.74 9.83
CA ASN A 81 -16.12 1.61 11.10
C ASN A 81 -15.27 0.82 12.11
N PHE A 82 -14.64 -0.27 11.66
CA PHE A 82 -13.71 -1.00 12.52
C PHE A 82 -12.50 -0.15 12.92
N TRP A 83 -11.95 0.66 12.01
CA TRP A 83 -10.86 1.57 12.34
C TRP A 83 -11.17 2.54 13.48
N LYS A 84 -12.42 3.01 13.59
CA LYS A 84 -12.82 3.91 14.69
C LYS A 84 -12.72 3.27 16.08
N THR A 85 -12.84 1.96 16.16
CA THR A 85 -12.82 1.19 17.42
C THR A 85 -11.49 0.47 17.65
N ALA A 86 -10.75 0.16 16.60
CA ALA A 86 -9.50 -0.60 16.69
C ALA A 86 -8.44 0.00 17.64
N PRO A 87 -8.22 1.35 17.72
CA PRO A 87 -7.24 1.93 18.64
C PRO A 87 -7.56 1.74 20.13
N ALA A 88 -8.82 1.48 20.47
CA ALA A 88 -9.23 1.19 21.85
C ALA A 88 -9.18 -0.32 22.20
N MET A 89 -8.87 -1.18 21.21
CA MET A 89 -8.80 -2.63 21.41
C MET A 89 -7.47 -3.02 22.05
N THR A 90 -7.50 -3.83 23.08
CA THR A 90 -6.29 -4.41 23.68
C THR A 90 -5.76 -5.56 22.83
N ALA A 91 -4.46 -5.89 22.95
CA ALA A 91 -3.91 -7.07 22.30
C ALA A 91 -4.61 -8.35 22.76
N LYS A 92 -4.92 -8.46 24.06
CA LYS A 92 -5.68 -9.59 24.61
C LYS A 92 -7.01 -9.79 23.89
N ASP A 93 -7.78 -8.71 23.71
CA ASP A 93 -9.08 -8.76 23.03
C ASP A 93 -8.92 -9.11 21.55
N TRP A 94 -7.89 -8.54 20.90
CA TRP A 94 -7.54 -8.85 19.52
C TRP A 94 -7.25 -10.35 19.35
N PHE A 95 -6.32 -10.91 20.12
CA PHE A 95 -5.94 -12.32 19.98
C PHE A 95 -7.08 -13.26 20.32
N ALA A 96 -7.95 -12.92 21.28
CA ALA A 96 -9.15 -13.69 21.61
C ALA A 96 -10.19 -13.70 20.49
N GLN A 97 -10.36 -12.58 19.77
CA GLN A 97 -11.40 -12.40 18.76
C GLN A 97 -10.88 -12.48 17.31
N ARG A 98 -9.57 -12.67 17.12
CA ARG A 98 -8.89 -12.56 15.81
C ARG A 98 -9.59 -13.33 14.69
N SER A 99 -9.89 -14.61 14.92
CA SER A 99 -10.52 -15.48 13.92
C SER A 99 -11.92 -15.02 13.53
N ASP A 100 -12.69 -14.53 14.49
CA ASP A 100 -14.05 -14.03 14.25
C ASP A 100 -14.04 -12.71 13.51
N LEU A 101 -13.14 -11.81 13.86
CA LEU A 101 -12.94 -10.54 13.18
C LEU A 101 -12.47 -10.75 11.74
N GLN A 102 -11.53 -11.66 11.50
CA GLN A 102 -11.08 -12.01 10.14
C GLN A 102 -12.21 -12.60 9.30
N ARG A 103 -13.06 -13.44 9.86
CA ARG A 103 -14.26 -13.97 9.15
C ARG A 103 -15.27 -12.86 8.86
N ARG A 104 -15.55 -12.00 9.83
CA ARG A 104 -16.53 -10.91 9.70
C ARG A 104 -16.12 -9.86 8.66
N TYR A 105 -14.87 -9.44 8.67
CA TYR A 105 -14.38 -8.36 7.82
C TYR A 105 -13.74 -8.85 6.51
N GLY A 106 -13.37 -10.13 6.43
CA GLY A 106 -12.81 -10.75 5.23
C GLY A 106 -11.66 -9.92 4.62
N LYS A 107 -11.74 -9.63 3.34
CA LYS A 107 -10.71 -8.86 2.60
C LYS A 107 -10.51 -7.42 3.09
N LYS A 108 -11.37 -6.90 3.94
CA LYS A 108 -11.24 -5.55 4.54
C LYS A 108 -10.30 -5.52 5.73
N LEU A 109 -9.93 -6.68 6.25
CA LEU A 109 -9.00 -6.86 7.36
C LEU A 109 -7.90 -7.83 6.92
N GLN A 110 -6.65 -7.33 6.85
CA GLN A 110 -5.51 -8.15 6.49
C GLN A 110 -4.55 -8.22 7.67
N VAL A 111 -4.18 -9.41 8.06
CA VAL A 111 -3.29 -9.66 9.19
C VAL A 111 -1.95 -10.19 8.68
N ARG A 112 -0.87 -9.70 9.23
CA ARG A 112 0.48 -10.22 9.11
C ARG A 112 0.92 -10.63 10.50
N SER A 113 1.21 -11.90 10.69
CA SER A 113 1.52 -12.51 11.98
C SER A 113 2.94 -13.04 12.01
N TRP A 114 3.60 -12.84 13.12
CA TRP A 114 4.90 -13.41 13.43
C TRP A 114 4.89 -13.90 14.87
N GLU A 115 5.77 -14.84 15.13
CA GLU A 115 6.07 -15.29 16.47
C GLU A 115 7.58 -15.43 16.61
N TRP A 116 8.14 -14.83 17.65
CA TRP A 116 9.57 -14.81 17.90
C TRP A 116 9.90 -15.25 19.32
N VAL A 117 11.10 -15.80 19.48
CA VAL A 117 11.65 -16.10 20.78
C VAL A 117 12.54 -14.97 21.29
N PRO A 118 12.68 -14.78 22.61
CA PRO A 118 13.54 -13.77 23.20
C PRO A 118 14.99 -13.84 22.67
N GLY A 119 15.58 -12.68 22.40
CA GLY A 119 16.94 -12.57 21.85
C GLY A 119 17.13 -13.02 20.41
N GLN A 120 16.07 -13.43 19.71
CA GLN A 120 16.16 -13.83 18.31
C GLN A 120 16.52 -12.65 17.40
N PRO A 121 17.54 -12.76 16.54
CA PRO A 121 17.79 -11.75 15.51
C PRO A 121 16.69 -11.77 14.45
N VAL A 122 16.15 -10.60 14.12
CA VAL A 122 15.10 -10.44 13.09
C VAL A 122 15.66 -9.65 11.92
N ALA A 123 15.60 -10.21 10.72
CA ALA A 123 15.93 -9.48 9.51
C ALA A 123 14.89 -8.35 9.28
N PRO A 124 15.29 -7.21 8.67
CA PRO A 124 14.35 -6.14 8.34
C PRO A 124 13.16 -6.67 7.53
N LEU A 125 11.97 -6.28 7.95
CA LEU A 125 10.71 -6.69 7.31
C LEU A 125 10.15 -5.53 6.47
N SER A 126 9.44 -5.87 5.40
CA SER A 126 8.73 -4.89 4.58
C SER A 126 7.25 -5.27 4.45
N VAL A 127 6.38 -4.42 4.98
CA VAL A 127 4.93 -4.63 4.94
C VAL A 127 4.33 -3.78 3.82
N LYS A 128 3.80 -4.43 2.79
CA LYS A 128 3.08 -3.75 1.71
C LYS A 128 1.76 -3.20 2.23
N VAL A 129 1.58 -1.89 2.10
CA VAL A 129 0.35 -1.20 2.48
C VAL A 129 -0.63 -1.23 1.31
N PRO A 130 -1.84 -1.79 1.45
CA PRO A 130 -2.83 -1.77 0.38
C PRO A 130 -3.38 -0.36 0.13
N ARG A 131 -3.86 -0.13 -1.08
CA ARG A 131 -4.59 1.11 -1.39
C ARG A 131 -5.87 1.20 -0.55
N TRP A 132 -6.26 2.44 -0.20
CA TRP A 132 -7.51 2.72 0.53
C TRP A 132 -7.55 2.09 1.93
N LEU A 133 -6.39 2.10 2.60
CA LEU A 133 -6.32 1.70 3.99
C LEU A 133 -6.88 2.81 4.88
N SER A 134 -7.73 2.45 5.84
CA SER A 134 -8.22 3.39 6.86
C SER A 134 -7.20 3.59 7.97
N GLY A 135 -6.43 2.53 8.28
CA GLY A 135 -5.36 2.57 9.26
C GLY A 135 -4.73 1.19 9.48
N ALA A 136 -3.75 1.12 10.34
CA ALA A 136 -3.13 -0.12 10.74
C ALA A 136 -2.82 -0.11 12.24
N MET A 137 -2.84 -1.30 12.86
CA MET A 137 -2.53 -1.52 14.28
C MET A 137 -1.44 -2.56 14.42
N VAL A 138 -0.64 -2.40 15.45
CA VAL A 138 0.26 -3.45 15.96
C VAL A 138 -0.34 -3.98 17.25
N PHE A 139 -0.41 -5.28 17.39
CA PHE A 139 -0.80 -5.99 18.61
C PHE A 139 0.29 -6.98 18.97
N ALA A 140 0.77 -6.93 20.21
CA ALA A 140 1.77 -7.88 20.72
C ALA A 140 1.20 -8.63 21.93
N ASN A 141 1.27 -9.95 21.90
CA ASN A 141 0.63 -10.82 22.91
C ASN A 141 1.50 -10.94 24.15
N TYR A 142 1.34 -10.00 25.07
CA TYR A 142 1.98 -10.02 26.38
C TYR A 142 1.01 -10.48 27.46
N PRO A 143 1.45 -11.29 28.45
CA PRO A 143 0.64 -11.66 29.61
C PRO A 143 0.60 -10.57 30.68
N SER A 144 1.47 -9.57 30.62
CA SER A 144 1.50 -8.43 31.55
C SER A 144 0.25 -7.55 31.41
N PRO A 145 -0.15 -6.81 32.45
CA PRO A 145 -1.19 -5.80 32.32
C PRO A 145 -0.78 -4.69 31.33
N GLY A 146 -1.71 -4.30 30.46
CA GLY A 146 -1.48 -3.27 29.47
C GLY A 146 -2.36 -3.43 28.23
N THR A 147 -2.36 -2.44 27.35
CA THR A 147 -3.06 -2.52 26.06
C THR A 147 -2.28 -3.33 25.04
N HIS A 148 -0.95 -3.26 25.08
CA HIS A 148 0.00 -3.90 24.18
C HIS A 148 -0.40 -3.76 22.71
N SER A 149 -0.93 -2.58 22.37
CA SER A 149 -1.41 -2.22 21.03
C SER A 149 -1.14 -0.76 20.73
N VAL A 150 -0.73 -0.50 19.50
CA VAL A 150 -0.45 0.88 19.05
C VAL A 150 -0.80 1.03 17.56
N PRO A 151 -1.29 2.21 17.12
CA PRO A 151 -1.46 2.50 15.69
C PRO A 151 -0.12 2.48 14.95
N LEU A 152 -0.05 1.78 13.82
CA LEU A 152 1.14 1.70 12.97
C LEU A 152 1.15 2.89 11.98
N PRO A 153 2.22 3.70 11.91
CA PRO A 153 2.40 4.70 10.87
C PRO A 153 2.39 4.07 9.47
N LEU A 154 1.67 4.68 8.54
CA LEU A 154 1.53 4.17 7.17
C LEU A 154 2.65 4.73 6.27
N GLY A 155 3.72 3.97 6.13
CA GLY A 155 4.88 4.33 5.30
C GLY A 155 6.11 4.69 6.11
N GLY A 156 7.28 4.65 5.45
CA GLY A 156 8.56 4.97 6.06
C GLY A 156 9.19 3.81 6.84
N LYS A 157 10.10 4.17 7.73
CA LYS A 157 10.80 3.21 8.62
C LYS A 157 10.15 3.23 9.99
N VAL A 158 9.99 2.08 10.59
CA VAL A 158 9.46 1.93 11.95
C VAL A 158 10.35 0.95 12.70
N SER A 159 10.78 1.33 13.89
CA SER A 159 11.50 0.45 14.82
C SER A 159 10.56 -0.02 15.91
N ILE A 160 10.52 -1.33 16.14
CA ILE A 160 9.77 -1.98 17.21
C ILE A 160 10.77 -2.64 18.14
N SER A 161 10.71 -2.36 19.44
CA SER A 161 11.54 -3.02 20.46
C SER A 161 10.61 -3.83 21.39
N LEU A 162 10.78 -5.16 21.34
CA LEU A 162 10.04 -6.10 22.18
C LEU A 162 10.81 -6.30 23.48
N GLN A 163 10.23 -5.89 24.59
CA GLN A 163 10.85 -5.85 25.92
C GLN A 163 10.21 -6.87 26.88
N GLN A 164 10.62 -6.83 28.14
CA GLN A 164 10.19 -7.82 29.13
C GLN A 164 8.67 -7.81 29.38
N ASN A 165 8.03 -6.65 29.46
CA ASN A 165 6.61 -6.52 29.85
C ASN A 165 5.75 -5.82 28.80
N ASP A 166 6.34 -5.18 27.79
CA ASP A 166 5.64 -4.41 26.76
C ASP A 166 6.58 -4.22 25.55
N PHE A 167 6.12 -3.51 24.57
CA PHE A 167 6.93 -3.08 23.43
C PHE A 167 6.88 -1.57 23.23
N THR A 168 7.90 -1.03 22.63
CA THR A 168 7.94 0.35 22.15
C THR A 168 7.98 0.41 20.64
N MET A 169 7.46 1.49 20.07
CA MET A 169 7.48 1.71 18.64
C MET A 169 7.85 3.16 18.32
N GLU A 170 8.81 3.32 17.42
CA GLU A 170 9.30 4.63 16.97
C GLU A 170 9.23 4.72 15.44
N ALA A 171 8.69 5.83 14.94
CA ALA A 171 8.75 6.15 13.53
C ALA A 171 10.11 6.78 13.20
N GLY A 172 10.86 6.17 12.28
CA GLY A 172 12.10 6.73 11.76
C GLY A 172 11.82 7.95 10.86
N LYS A 173 12.67 8.93 10.98
CA LYS A 173 12.67 10.11 10.10
C LYS A 173 13.18 9.78 8.71
#